data_b29886c872771607d21cb86313ae2bfd
#
_entry.id   b29886c872771607d21cb86313ae2bfd
#
_cell.length_a   1.000
_cell.length_b   1.000
_cell.length_c   1.000
_cell.angle_alpha   90.00
_cell.angle_beta   90.00
_cell.angle_gamma   90.00
#
_symmetry.space_group_name_H-M   'P 1'
#
loop_
_entity.id
_entity.type
_entity.pdbx_description
1 polymer ?
#
loop_
_entity_poly.entity_id
_entity_poly.type
_entity_poly.pdbx_seq_one_letter_code
_entity_poly.pdbx_strand_id
1 'polypeptide(L)'
;MKSRMLHEVDGQRTFALVFDTGDEVMASLKAFAGRERLSAAQFSAIGAFRSAVLGYFDWETKTYLKRAVDEQVEVASLTGDVALNDKATDSRATDSRAPAIHIHAVLGRRDTSALAGHLLEAHVRPTLEVVLVESPAHLCKRHDADSGLALIDVAS
;
A
#
# COMPACT_ATOMS: atom_id res chain seq x y z
N MET A 1 -1.18 15.05 -2.32
CA MET A 1 -2.29 14.08 -2.50
C MET A 1 -3.61 14.71 -2.04
N LYS A 2 -4.66 14.57 -2.83
CA LYS A 2 -6.04 15.00 -2.56
C LYS A 2 -6.92 13.78 -2.35
N SER A 3 -7.99 13.89 -1.57
CA SER A 3 -8.93 12.80 -1.31
C SER A 3 -10.37 13.28 -1.33
N ARG A 4 -11.28 12.40 -1.74
CA ARG A 4 -12.71 12.63 -1.71
C ARG A 4 -13.42 11.33 -1.32
N MET A 5 -14.29 11.40 -0.32
CA MET A 5 -15.22 10.31 -0.04
C MET A 5 -16.30 10.30 -1.12
N LEU A 6 -16.47 9.16 -1.80
CA LEU A 6 -17.43 8.97 -2.88
C LEU A 6 -18.74 8.37 -2.39
N HIS A 7 -18.66 7.53 -1.36
CA HIS A 7 -19.81 6.75 -0.88
C HIS A 7 -19.58 6.31 0.57
N GLU A 8 -20.68 6.22 1.33
CA GLU A 8 -20.69 5.65 2.68
C GLU A 8 -22.06 5.02 2.94
N VAL A 9 -22.07 3.71 3.22
CA VAL A 9 -23.25 2.94 3.62
C VAL A 9 -22.84 1.87 4.61
N ASP A 10 -23.56 1.77 5.72
CA ASP A 10 -23.40 0.74 6.76
C ASP A 10 -21.94 0.58 7.25
N GLY A 11 -21.21 1.69 7.38
CA GLY A 11 -19.82 1.72 7.82
C GLY A 11 -18.80 1.36 6.73
N GLN A 12 -19.24 1.11 5.50
CA GLN A 12 -18.35 0.94 4.35
C GLN A 12 -18.18 2.28 3.63
N ARG A 13 -16.96 2.80 3.59
CA ARG A 13 -16.61 4.04 2.89
C ARG A 13 -15.81 3.74 1.62
N THR A 14 -16.06 4.51 0.58
CA THR A 14 -15.27 4.48 -0.66
C THR A 14 -14.65 5.84 -0.89
N PHE A 15 -13.34 5.86 -1.18
CA PHE A 15 -12.58 7.08 -1.42
C PHE A 15 -11.94 7.06 -2.81
N ALA A 16 -11.91 8.23 -3.44
CA ALA A 16 -10.97 8.52 -4.51
C ALA A 16 -9.80 9.32 -3.94
N LEU A 17 -8.57 8.88 -4.26
CA LEU A 17 -7.35 9.59 -3.90
C LEU A 17 -6.61 9.93 -5.19
N VAL A 18 -6.18 11.18 -5.31
CA VAL A 18 -5.38 11.65 -6.43
C VAL A 18 -4.06 12.20 -5.91
N PHE A 19 -2.99 11.55 -6.31
CA PHE A 19 -1.64 11.94 -5.97
C PHE A 19 -1.11 12.93 -6.99
N ASP A 20 -0.40 13.93 -6.50
CA ASP A 20 0.26 14.95 -7.32
C ASP A 20 1.73 14.55 -7.59
N THR A 21 2.33 15.15 -8.62
CA THR A 21 3.76 14.96 -8.89
C THR A 21 4.62 15.23 -7.66
N GLY A 22 5.47 14.28 -7.33
CA GLY A 22 6.40 14.35 -6.20
C GLY A 22 5.90 13.69 -4.91
N ASP A 23 4.61 13.36 -4.81
CA ASP A 23 4.10 12.60 -3.66
C ASP A 23 4.80 11.24 -3.57
N GLU A 24 5.15 10.83 -2.34
CA GLU A 24 5.61 9.48 -2.04
C GLU A 24 4.40 8.62 -1.66
N VAL A 25 4.24 7.50 -2.33
CA VAL A 25 3.00 6.68 -2.29
C VAL A 25 2.79 6.03 -0.92
N MET A 26 3.82 5.36 -0.38
CA MET A 26 3.69 4.60 0.86
C MET A 26 3.42 5.51 2.05
N ALA A 27 4.17 6.61 2.18
CA ALA A 27 4.00 7.57 3.27
C ALA A 27 2.64 8.26 3.19
N SER A 28 2.20 8.64 1.98
CA SER A 28 0.92 9.32 1.77
C SER A 28 -0.28 8.42 2.08
N LEU A 29 -0.25 7.15 1.63
CA LEU A 29 -1.30 6.17 1.95
C LEU A 29 -1.35 5.86 3.45
N LYS A 30 -0.19 5.69 4.09
CA LYS A 30 -0.11 5.46 5.53
C LYS A 30 -0.68 6.63 6.33
N ALA A 31 -0.33 7.87 5.96
CA ALA A 31 -0.86 9.07 6.58
C ALA A 31 -2.39 9.19 6.38
N PHE A 32 -2.89 8.87 5.18
CA PHE A 32 -4.32 8.84 4.89
C PHE A 32 -5.04 7.80 5.73
N ALA A 33 -4.56 6.55 5.75
CA ALA A 33 -5.15 5.46 6.53
C ALA A 33 -5.21 5.79 8.03
N GLY A 34 -4.16 6.40 8.57
CA GLY A 34 -4.13 6.85 9.98
C GLY A 34 -5.14 7.96 10.26
N ARG A 35 -5.22 8.99 9.39
CA ARG A 35 -6.16 10.10 9.53
C ARG A 35 -7.62 9.64 9.47
N GLU A 36 -7.95 8.76 8.52
CA GLU A 36 -9.29 8.21 8.34
C GLU A 36 -9.57 7.04 9.31
N ARG A 37 -8.59 6.61 10.12
CA ARG A 37 -8.69 5.48 11.05
C ARG A 37 -9.12 4.19 10.36
N LEU A 38 -8.57 3.93 9.16
CA LEU A 38 -8.86 2.72 8.42
C LEU A 38 -8.27 1.50 9.13
N SER A 39 -9.09 0.49 9.36
CA SER A 39 -8.69 -0.77 9.99
C SER A 39 -8.73 -1.94 9.01
N ALA A 40 -9.43 -1.80 7.91
CA ALA A 40 -9.47 -2.77 6.82
C ALA A 40 -9.90 -2.05 5.54
N ALA A 41 -9.13 -2.18 4.47
CA ALA A 41 -9.49 -1.66 3.16
C ALA A 41 -8.72 -2.41 2.08
N GLN A 42 -9.28 -2.38 0.87
CA GLN A 42 -8.58 -2.75 -0.35
C GLN A 42 -8.55 -1.56 -1.29
N PHE A 43 -7.56 -1.51 -2.18
CA PHE A 43 -7.49 -0.46 -3.19
C PHE A 43 -6.82 -0.93 -4.47
N SER A 44 -7.17 -0.24 -5.54
CA SER A 44 -6.50 -0.36 -6.83
C SER A 44 -6.14 1.03 -7.35
N ALA A 45 -5.12 1.09 -8.20
CA ALA A 45 -4.67 2.34 -8.79
C ALA A 45 -4.08 2.16 -10.18
N ILE A 46 -4.17 3.24 -10.96
CA ILE A 46 -3.45 3.44 -12.22
C ILE A 46 -2.82 4.84 -12.23
N GLY A 47 -1.83 5.04 -13.05
CA GLY A 47 -1.12 6.30 -13.17
C GLY A 47 0.31 6.10 -13.62
N ALA A 48 1.25 6.91 -13.13
CA ALA A 48 2.66 6.76 -13.47
C ALA A 48 3.58 7.21 -12.33
N PHE A 49 4.78 6.63 -12.32
CA PHE A 49 5.85 6.97 -11.38
C PHE A 49 7.05 7.56 -12.11
N ARG A 50 7.71 8.51 -11.47
CA ARG A 50 9.05 8.97 -11.86
C ARG A 50 10.11 7.94 -11.53
N SER A 51 9.94 7.27 -10.39
CA SER A 51 10.85 6.25 -9.87
C SER A 51 10.12 5.36 -8.88
N ALA A 52 10.60 4.13 -8.70
CA ALA A 52 10.07 3.19 -7.72
C ALA A 52 11.17 2.27 -7.19
N VAL A 53 10.90 1.62 -6.06
CA VAL A 53 11.68 0.49 -5.56
C VAL A 53 10.74 -0.70 -5.42
N LEU A 54 11.01 -1.75 -6.17
CA LEU A 54 10.31 -3.03 -6.08
C LEU A 54 11.09 -4.00 -5.20
N GLY A 55 10.36 -4.88 -4.52
CA GLY A 55 10.91 -5.96 -3.72
C GLY A 55 10.47 -7.33 -4.25
N TYR A 56 11.41 -8.27 -4.24
CA TYR A 56 11.12 -9.70 -4.36
C TYR A 56 11.46 -10.36 -3.03
N PHE A 57 10.48 -11.01 -2.41
CA PHE A 57 10.73 -11.72 -1.15
C PHE A 57 11.47 -13.02 -1.42
N ASP A 58 12.68 -13.08 -0.92
CA ASP A 58 13.50 -14.29 -0.99
C ASP A 58 13.18 -15.18 0.20
N TRP A 59 12.65 -16.37 -0.09
CA TRP A 59 12.22 -17.31 0.93
C TRP A 59 13.36 -17.88 1.77
N GLU A 60 14.51 -18.10 1.18
CA GLU A 60 15.66 -18.72 1.86
C GLU A 60 16.31 -17.76 2.86
N THR A 61 16.43 -16.49 2.47
CA THR A 61 17.05 -15.46 3.31
C THR A 61 16.03 -14.71 4.18
N LYS A 62 14.72 -14.90 3.96
CA LYS A 62 13.62 -14.19 4.62
C LYS A 62 13.76 -12.66 4.51
N THR A 63 14.27 -12.18 3.39
CA THR A 63 14.48 -10.76 3.13
C THR A 63 13.96 -10.33 1.76
N TYR A 64 13.74 -9.02 1.59
CA TYR A 64 13.40 -8.45 0.30
C TYR A 64 14.66 -8.11 -0.51
N LEU A 65 14.82 -8.73 -1.66
CA LEU A 65 15.76 -8.30 -2.69
C LEU A 65 15.18 -7.06 -3.38
N LYS A 66 15.84 -5.92 -3.18
CA LYS A 66 15.36 -4.62 -3.67
C LYS A 66 15.86 -4.35 -5.09
N ARG A 67 14.97 -3.85 -5.94
CA ARG A 67 15.28 -3.38 -7.28
C ARG A 67 14.81 -1.95 -7.47
N ALA A 68 15.75 -1.04 -7.65
CA ALA A 68 15.45 0.35 -8.03
C ALA A 68 15.00 0.43 -9.50
N VAL A 69 14.01 1.28 -9.76
CA VAL A 69 13.48 1.64 -11.08
C VAL A 69 13.63 3.15 -11.21
N ASP A 70 14.78 3.58 -11.77
CA ASP A 70 15.17 4.99 -11.88
C ASP A 70 14.79 5.58 -13.25
N GLU A 71 13.59 5.27 -13.71
CA GLU A 71 13.02 5.78 -14.96
C GLU A 71 11.52 6.00 -14.79
N GLN A 72 10.94 6.82 -15.68
CA GLN A 72 9.48 6.97 -15.71
C GLN A 72 8.85 5.65 -16.17
N VAL A 73 7.83 5.21 -15.43
CA VAL A 73 7.06 4.00 -15.71
C VAL A 73 5.57 4.24 -15.55
N GLU A 74 4.78 3.55 -16.39
CA GLU A 74 3.32 3.51 -16.23
C GLU A 74 2.94 2.51 -15.15
N VAL A 75 2.00 2.87 -14.29
CA VAL A 75 1.38 1.95 -13.34
C VAL A 75 0.25 1.22 -14.05
N ALA A 76 0.58 0.12 -14.72
CA ALA A 76 -0.38 -0.68 -15.47
C ALA A 76 -1.38 -1.39 -14.54
N SER A 77 -0.94 -1.75 -13.33
CA SER A 77 -1.78 -2.28 -12.27
C SER A 77 -1.08 -2.04 -10.93
N LEU A 78 -1.86 -1.61 -9.96
CA LEU A 78 -1.45 -1.54 -8.57
C LEU A 78 -2.62 -2.01 -7.71
N THR A 79 -2.37 -2.97 -6.84
CA THR A 79 -3.35 -3.48 -5.88
C THR A 79 -2.73 -3.54 -4.49
N GLY A 80 -3.54 -3.26 -3.48
CA GLY A 80 -3.06 -3.31 -2.12
C GLY A 80 -4.17 -3.43 -1.09
N ASP A 81 -3.75 -3.64 0.13
CA ASP A 81 -4.60 -3.70 1.31
C ASP A 81 -4.10 -2.77 2.43
N VAL A 82 -5.04 -2.41 3.28
CA VAL A 82 -4.82 -1.78 4.58
C VAL A 82 -5.31 -2.74 5.64
N ALA A 83 -4.50 -3.02 6.63
CA ALA A 83 -4.89 -3.78 7.82
C ALA A 83 -4.16 -3.24 9.06
N LEU A 84 -4.56 -3.63 10.25
CA LEU A 84 -3.87 -3.23 11.48
C LEU A 84 -2.76 -4.23 11.82
N ASN A 85 -1.59 -3.76 12.23
CA ASN A 85 -0.58 -4.64 12.83
C ASN A 85 -1.01 -5.04 14.25
N ASP A 86 -0.77 -6.30 14.62
CA ASP A 86 -1.02 -6.81 15.98
C ASP A 86 -0.06 -6.27 17.05
N LYS A 87 1.09 -5.74 16.64
CA LYS A 87 2.08 -5.14 17.53
C LYS A 87 2.10 -3.64 17.32
N ALA A 88 1.99 -2.89 18.42
CA ALA A 88 2.37 -1.49 18.43
C ALA A 88 3.86 -1.40 18.01
N THR A 89 4.13 -0.81 16.87
CA THR A 89 5.49 -0.66 16.33
C THR A 89 6.32 0.38 17.09
N ASP A 90 5.69 1.07 18.05
CA ASP A 90 6.34 2.02 18.94
C ASP A 90 5.91 1.74 20.39
N SER A 91 6.87 1.37 21.23
CA SER A 91 6.68 1.13 22.66
C SER A 91 6.21 2.37 23.45
N ARG A 92 6.12 3.53 22.80
CA ARG A 92 5.63 4.80 23.35
C ARG A 92 4.19 5.12 22.96
N ALA A 93 3.58 4.35 22.04
CA ALA A 93 2.20 4.56 21.62
C ALA A 93 1.26 3.75 22.52
N THR A 94 0.51 4.44 23.36
CA THR A 94 -0.37 3.85 24.39
C THR A 94 -1.65 3.22 23.84
N ASP A 95 -1.91 3.29 22.53
CA ASP A 95 -3.11 2.68 21.93
C ASP A 95 -3.05 2.76 20.41
N SER A 96 -2.22 1.98 19.72
CA SER A 96 -2.46 1.95 18.29
C SER A 96 -1.83 0.78 17.57
N ARG A 97 -2.67 -0.08 17.15
CA ARG A 97 -2.44 -0.89 15.97
C ARG A 97 -2.28 0.06 14.80
N ALA A 98 -1.05 0.35 14.40
CA ALA A 98 -0.79 1.25 13.27
C ALA A 98 -1.26 0.58 11.96
N PRO A 99 -1.84 1.35 11.02
CA PRO A 99 -2.16 0.83 9.70
C PRO A 99 -0.92 0.30 8.99
N ALA A 100 -1.00 -0.95 8.53
CA ALA A 100 -0.03 -1.58 7.66
C ALA A 100 -0.55 -1.51 6.21
N ILE A 101 0.28 -1.03 5.30
CA ILE A 101 -0.02 -0.96 3.88
C ILE A 101 0.78 -2.04 3.16
N HIS A 102 0.11 -2.84 2.35
CA HIS A 102 0.72 -3.86 1.51
C HIS A 102 0.33 -3.63 0.06
N ILE A 103 1.31 -3.53 -0.84
CA ILE A 103 1.08 -3.17 -2.24
C ILE A 103 1.91 -4.06 -3.15
N HIS A 104 1.28 -4.54 -4.22
CA HIS A 104 1.97 -5.07 -5.38
C HIS A 104 1.67 -4.19 -6.60
N ALA A 105 2.66 -4.03 -7.46
CA ALA A 105 2.54 -3.22 -8.67
C ALA A 105 3.12 -3.92 -9.90
N VAL A 106 2.49 -3.65 -11.06
CA VAL A 106 3.02 -3.95 -12.39
C VAL A 106 3.33 -2.62 -13.06
N LEU A 107 4.60 -2.42 -13.38
CA LEU A 107 5.13 -1.18 -13.93
C LEU A 107 5.54 -1.38 -15.39
N GLY A 108 4.86 -0.68 -16.30
CA GLY A 108 5.15 -0.69 -17.72
C GLY A 108 6.28 0.26 -18.08
N ARG A 109 7.29 -0.23 -18.79
CA ARG A 109 8.42 0.57 -19.26
C ARG A 109 8.16 1.14 -20.65
N ARG A 110 9.01 2.07 -21.09
CA ARG A 110 8.91 2.73 -22.40
C ARG A 110 8.94 1.77 -23.58
N ASP A 111 9.64 0.64 -23.46
CA ASP A 111 9.71 -0.41 -24.47
C ASP A 111 8.56 -1.43 -24.39
N THR A 112 7.55 -1.13 -23.57
CA THR A 112 6.39 -1.97 -23.27
C THR A 112 6.69 -3.24 -22.47
N SER A 113 7.95 -3.47 -22.06
CA SER A 113 8.27 -4.50 -21.09
C SER A 113 7.71 -4.13 -19.71
N ALA A 114 7.51 -5.12 -18.84
CA ALA A 114 6.95 -4.90 -17.51
C ALA A 114 7.88 -5.39 -16.40
N LEU A 115 7.86 -4.68 -15.28
CA LEU A 115 8.44 -5.08 -14.01
C LEU A 115 7.31 -5.27 -13.01
N ALA A 116 7.37 -6.29 -12.18
CA ALA A 116 6.36 -6.53 -11.16
C ALA A 116 7.02 -6.91 -9.83
N GLY A 117 6.37 -6.56 -8.73
CA GLY A 117 6.84 -6.91 -7.39
C GLY A 117 6.09 -6.21 -6.28
N HIS A 118 6.53 -6.46 -5.07
CA HIS A 118 6.10 -5.73 -3.87
C HIS A 118 6.60 -4.29 -3.95
N LEU A 119 5.72 -3.30 -3.77
CA LEU A 119 6.10 -1.90 -3.82
C LEU A 119 6.65 -1.46 -2.46
N LEU A 120 7.92 -1.06 -2.45
CA LEU A 120 8.60 -0.58 -1.24
C LEU A 120 8.61 0.95 -1.16
N GLU A 121 8.74 1.62 -2.31
CA GLU A 121 8.80 3.07 -2.43
C GLU A 121 8.36 3.47 -3.84
N ALA A 122 7.66 4.60 -4.00
CA ALA A 122 7.38 5.17 -5.31
C ALA A 122 7.12 6.66 -5.24
N HIS A 123 7.65 7.41 -6.22
CA HIS A 123 7.40 8.83 -6.40
C HIS A 123 6.55 9.08 -7.64
N VAL A 124 5.42 9.73 -7.44
CA VAL A 124 4.42 9.97 -8.48
C VAL A 124 4.88 10.99 -9.51
N ARG A 125 4.56 10.73 -10.80
CA ARG A 125 4.66 11.69 -11.91
C ARG A 125 3.94 11.11 -13.15
N PRO A 126 2.95 11.79 -13.75
CA PRO A 126 2.35 13.05 -13.30
C PRO A 126 1.30 12.87 -12.21
N THR A 127 0.63 11.70 -12.13
CA THR A 127 -0.47 11.39 -11.21
C THR A 127 -0.52 9.91 -10.87
N LEU A 128 -1.11 9.59 -9.73
CA LEU A 128 -1.61 8.25 -9.39
C LEU A 128 -3.04 8.41 -8.88
N GLU A 129 -3.96 7.66 -9.47
CA GLU A 129 -5.38 7.71 -9.15
C GLU A 129 -5.78 6.39 -8.49
N VAL A 130 -6.25 6.50 -7.25
CA VAL A 130 -6.57 5.35 -6.39
C VAL A 130 -8.06 5.33 -6.09
N VAL A 131 -8.68 4.17 -6.22
CA VAL A 131 -9.99 3.88 -5.62
C VAL A 131 -9.76 2.95 -4.45
N LEU A 132 -10.15 3.41 -3.25
CA LEU A 132 -10.02 2.67 -2.01
C LEU A 132 -11.40 2.37 -1.44
N VAL A 133 -11.65 1.11 -1.11
CA VAL A 133 -12.90 0.63 -0.51
C VAL A 133 -12.59 0.08 0.88
N GLU A 134 -13.17 0.71 1.89
CA GLU A 134 -13.07 0.28 3.28
C GLU A 134 -14.01 -0.91 3.54
N SER A 135 -13.57 -1.84 4.35
CA SER A 135 -14.43 -2.89 4.92
C SER A 135 -14.96 -2.44 6.29
N PRO A 136 -16.22 -2.70 6.62
CA PRO A 136 -16.77 -2.40 7.96
C PRO A 136 -16.20 -3.30 9.05
N ALA A 137 -15.58 -4.43 8.70
CA ALA A 137 -14.91 -5.33 9.64
C ALA A 137 -13.41 -5.03 9.72
N HIS A 138 -12.82 -5.24 10.89
CA HIS A 138 -11.38 -5.10 11.09
C HIS A 138 -10.61 -6.23 10.41
N LEU A 139 -9.41 -5.91 9.91
CA LEU A 139 -8.40 -6.88 9.50
C LEU A 139 -7.14 -6.67 10.34
N CYS A 140 -6.64 -7.76 10.92
CA CYS A 140 -5.38 -7.75 11.64
C CYS A 140 -4.30 -8.52 10.89
N LYS A 141 -3.06 -8.02 10.91
CA LYS A 141 -1.87 -8.74 10.46
C LYS A 141 -1.09 -9.22 11.67
N ARG A 142 -0.81 -10.52 11.71
CA ARG A 142 0.00 -11.15 12.74
C ARG A 142 1.34 -11.59 12.18
N HIS A 143 2.37 -11.48 13.01
CA HIS A 143 3.70 -11.98 12.64
C HIS A 143 3.67 -13.49 12.49
N ASP A 144 4.01 -13.96 11.30
CA ASP A 144 4.21 -15.37 10.99
C ASP A 144 5.67 -15.75 11.20
N ALA A 145 5.92 -16.73 12.09
CA ALA A 145 7.28 -17.11 12.47
C ALA A 145 8.05 -17.80 11.33
N ASP A 146 7.34 -18.50 10.45
CA ASP A 146 7.95 -19.28 9.37
C ASP A 146 8.45 -18.37 8.24
N SER A 147 7.68 -17.36 7.87
CA SER A 147 8.05 -16.40 6.82
C SER A 147 8.76 -15.15 7.36
N GLY A 148 8.54 -14.81 8.64
CA GLY A 148 8.98 -13.54 9.21
C GLY A 148 8.14 -12.33 8.77
N LEU A 149 7.05 -12.54 8.02
CA LEU A 149 6.17 -11.51 7.50
C LEU A 149 4.97 -11.25 8.45
N ALA A 150 4.34 -10.10 8.29
CA ALA A 150 3.04 -9.81 8.88
C ALA A 150 1.95 -10.22 7.89
N LEU A 151 1.26 -11.33 8.16
CA LEU A 151 0.20 -11.91 7.32
C LEU A 151 -1.18 -11.63 7.91
N ILE A 152 -2.22 -11.55 7.05
CA ILE A 152 -3.60 -11.40 7.51
C ILE A 152 -3.99 -12.61 8.35
N ASP A 153 -4.49 -12.34 9.56
CA ASP A 153 -5.04 -13.33 10.46
C ASP A 153 -6.59 -13.27 10.41
N VAL A 154 -7.20 -14.30 9.86
CA VAL A 154 -8.67 -14.38 9.71
C VAL A 154 -9.37 -14.94 10.95
N ALA A 155 -8.61 -15.36 11.96
CA ALA A 155 -9.14 -15.90 13.21
C ALA A 155 -9.27 -14.83 14.33
N SER A 156 -8.86 -13.60 14.07
CA SER A 156 -8.85 -12.48 15.04
C SER A 156 -10.03 -11.54 14.86
#